data_1c933c8846a31dbdc492de48ff216e26
#
_entry.id   1c933c8846a31dbdc492de48ff216e26
#
_cell.length_a   1.000
_cell.length_b   1.000
_cell.length_c   1.000
_cell.angle_alpha   90.00
_cell.angle_beta   90.00
_cell.angle_gamma   90.00
#
_symmetry.space_group_name_H-M   'P 1'
#
loop_
_entity.id
_entity.type
_entity.pdbx_description
1 polymer ?
#
loop_
_entity_poly.entity_id
_entity_poly.type
_entity_poly.pdbx_seq_one_letter_code
_entity_poly.pdbx_strand_id
1 'polypeptide(L)'
;MSQALAFALPLAAALLAAGTLAAAVSFLKRKNAILGRRLEQSAQELEGLQRSFARFAPAALVERIVSDGLLSGGERREVTVLFADIRGFTHLSEGLDPGVVIEMLNGYFLQMSTTIRSHHGHVLRLMGDGIMSVFGALEGNPWHVQDAVEAALDMRAALGRYNETLHARGLPQLGFGIGIHCGTVVAGLVGSDEMQEFTVMGDAVNIASRVEALTRQFQADILVTDEVRSRLGERFRMSRQPAVAIKGKSLPIVTWSVLS
;
A
#
# COMPACT_ATOMS: atom_id res chain seq x y z
N MET A 1 49.48 9.45 -71.57
CA MET A 1 48.04 9.30 -71.22
C MET A 1 47.70 8.09 -70.32
N SER A 2 48.57 7.08 -70.25
CA SER A 2 48.28 5.82 -69.50
C SER A 2 48.49 5.90 -68.01
N GLN A 3 49.38 6.68 -67.41
CA GLN A 3 49.65 6.71 -65.95
C GLN A 3 48.60 7.51 -65.14
N ALA A 4 48.02 8.56 -65.71
CA ALA A 4 46.96 9.33 -64.99
C ALA A 4 45.69 8.54 -64.82
N LEU A 5 45.34 7.66 -65.74
CA LEU A 5 44.15 6.77 -65.58
C LEU A 5 44.35 5.67 -64.52
N ALA A 6 45.61 5.19 -64.35
CA ALA A 6 45.91 4.15 -63.36
C ALA A 6 45.74 4.61 -61.89
N PHE A 7 45.86 5.90 -61.61
CA PHE A 7 45.64 6.47 -60.28
C PHE A 7 44.22 7.04 -60.08
N ALA A 8 43.55 7.44 -61.14
CA ALA A 8 42.21 8.04 -61.04
C ALA A 8 41.12 7.01 -60.70
N LEU A 9 41.20 5.78 -61.22
CA LEU A 9 40.20 4.72 -60.95
C LEU A 9 40.19 4.27 -59.50
N PRO A 10 41.33 3.94 -58.85
CA PRO A 10 41.33 3.54 -57.47
C PRO A 10 40.90 4.68 -56.50
N LEU A 11 41.26 5.94 -56.86
CA LEU A 11 40.83 7.10 -56.05
C LEU A 11 39.30 7.33 -56.14
N ALA A 12 38.71 7.21 -57.30
CA ALA A 12 37.29 7.31 -57.52
C ALA A 12 36.49 6.19 -56.73
N ALA A 13 37.03 4.96 -56.82
CA ALA A 13 36.46 3.84 -56.06
C ALA A 13 36.54 4.05 -54.52
N ALA A 14 37.68 4.58 -54.04
CA ALA A 14 37.83 4.90 -52.61
C ALA A 14 36.87 6.02 -52.14
N LEU A 15 36.67 7.06 -52.95
CA LEU A 15 35.71 8.13 -52.65
C LEU A 15 34.26 7.65 -52.65
N LEU A 16 33.89 6.76 -53.57
CA LEU A 16 32.56 6.12 -53.57
C LEU A 16 32.34 5.23 -52.35
N ALA A 17 33.33 4.42 -51.97
CA ALA A 17 33.28 3.60 -50.80
C ALA A 17 33.19 4.44 -49.51
N ALA A 18 33.91 5.53 -49.39
CA ALA A 18 33.83 6.46 -48.26
C ALA A 18 32.46 7.15 -48.19
N GLY A 19 31.90 7.54 -49.34
CA GLY A 19 30.55 8.13 -49.40
C GLY A 19 29.45 7.16 -48.98
N THR A 20 29.51 5.90 -49.44
CA THR A 20 28.54 4.87 -49.02
C THR A 20 28.66 4.53 -47.53
N LEU A 21 29.89 4.46 -47.00
CA LEU A 21 30.11 4.23 -45.58
C LEU A 21 29.57 5.40 -44.72
N ALA A 22 29.83 6.64 -45.13
CA ALA A 22 29.29 7.82 -44.43
C ALA A 22 27.76 7.88 -44.46
N ALA A 23 27.13 7.52 -45.59
CA ALA A 23 25.69 7.40 -45.70
C ALA A 23 25.12 6.29 -44.78
N ALA A 24 25.77 5.12 -44.76
CA ALA A 24 25.37 4.01 -43.87
C ALA A 24 25.49 4.38 -42.38
N VAL A 25 26.59 5.03 -41.99
CA VAL A 25 26.81 5.52 -40.62
C VAL A 25 25.72 6.56 -40.23
N SER A 26 25.42 7.49 -41.13
CA SER A 26 24.39 8.50 -40.91
C SER A 26 22.98 7.87 -40.77
N PHE A 27 22.70 6.86 -41.60
CA PHE A 27 21.44 6.10 -41.50
C PHE A 27 21.32 5.35 -40.19
N LEU A 28 22.38 4.65 -39.74
CA LEU A 28 22.43 3.94 -38.47
C LEU A 28 22.25 4.90 -37.27
N LYS A 29 22.94 6.06 -37.31
CA LYS A 29 22.78 7.09 -36.26
C LYS A 29 21.34 7.59 -36.17
N ARG A 30 20.68 7.86 -37.32
CA ARG A 30 19.27 8.27 -37.37
C ARG A 30 18.35 7.17 -36.81
N LYS A 31 18.59 5.91 -37.22
CA LYS A 31 17.79 4.77 -36.72
C LYS A 31 17.93 4.59 -35.21
N ASN A 32 19.17 4.67 -34.68
CA ASN A 32 19.44 4.59 -33.26
C ASN A 32 18.78 5.75 -32.48
N ALA A 33 18.80 6.96 -33.01
CA ALA A 33 18.11 8.10 -32.39
C ALA A 33 16.59 7.93 -32.36
N ILE A 34 16.00 7.36 -33.41
CA ILE A 34 14.56 7.04 -33.43
C ILE A 34 14.21 5.94 -32.42
N LEU A 35 15.02 4.87 -32.37
CA LEU A 35 14.85 3.79 -31.41
C LEU A 35 14.98 4.28 -29.95
N GLY A 36 15.99 5.11 -29.68
CA GLY A 36 16.19 5.73 -28.38
C GLY A 36 14.95 6.54 -27.92
N ARG A 37 14.42 7.40 -28.81
CA ARG A 37 13.19 8.17 -28.50
C ARG A 37 11.97 7.29 -28.24
N ARG A 38 11.80 6.21 -29.03
CA ARG A 38 10.70 5.26 -28.79
C ARG A 38 10.83 4.53 -27.47
N LEU A 39 12.06 4.15 -27.09
CA LEU A 39 12.35 3.50 -25.81
C LEU A 39 12.02 4.44 -24.63
N GLU A 40 12.49 5.69 -24.72
CA GLU A 40 12.19 6.72 -23.71
C GLU A 40 10.68 6.98 -23.58
N GLN A 41 9.97 7.05 -24.72
CA GLN A 41 8.52 7.26 -24.72
C GLN A 41 7.78 6.07 -24.11
N SER A 42 8.15 4.83 -24.49
CA SER A 42 7.55 3.63 -23.89
C SER A 42 7.85 3.51 -22.39
N ALA A 43 9.04 3.90 -21.94
CA ALA A 43 9.39 3.93 -20.53
C ALA A 43 8.53 4.95 -19.76
N GLN A 44 8.32 6.16 -20.31
CA GLN A 44 7.45 7.17 -19.71
C GLN A 44 5.98 6.74 -19.65
N GLU A 45 5.49 6.08 -20.70
CA GLU A 45 4.13 5.51 -20.72
C GLU A 45 3.97 4.43 -19.66
N LEU A 46 4.96 3.53 -19.53
CA LEU A 46 4.96 2.48 -18.51
C LEU A 46 4.98 3.07 -17.10
N GLU A 47 5.83 4.06 -16.83
CA GLU A 47 5.86 4.76 -15.54
C GLU A 47 4.52 5.49 -15.25
N GLY A 48 3.89 6.06 -16.28
CA GLY A 48 2.57 6.69 -16.17
C GLY A 48 1.49 5.68 -15.78
N LEU A 49 1.50 4.51 -16.43
CA LEU A 49 0.61 3.40 -16.11
C LEU A 49 0.86 2.87 -14.69
N GLN A 50 2.11 2.61 -14.31
CA GLN A 50 2.47 2.16 -12.97
C GLN A 50 2.00 3.14 -11.88
N ARG A 51 2.19 4.45 -12.08
CA ARG A 51 1.69 5.48 -11.16
C ARG A 51 0.15 5.50 -11.08
N SER A 52 -0.54 5.23 -12.18
CA SER A 52 -2.01 5.14 -12.19
C SER A 52 -2.48 3.89 -11.46
N PHE A 53 -1.84 2.74 -11.67
CA PHE A 53 -2.15 1.49 -10.96
C PHE A 53 -1.82 1.55 -9.47
N ALA A 54 -0.77 2.26 -9.07
CA ALA A 54 -0.40 2.44 -7.66
C ALA A 54 -1.48 3.16 -6.81
N ARG A 55 -2.47 3.77 -7.45
CA ARG A 55 -3.66 4.31 -6.77
C ARG A 55 -4.68 3.24 -6.38
N PHE A 56 -4.63 2.08 -7.05
CA PHE A 56 -5.62 1.01 -6.88
C PHE A 56 -5.03 -0.25 -6.24
N ALA A 57 -3.70 -0.36 -6.20
CA ALA A 57 -3.02 -1.52 -5.60
C ALA A 57 -1.75 -1.07 -4.86
N PRO A 58 -1.37 -1.74 -3.74
CA PRO A 58 -0.09 -1.50 -3.09
C PRO A 58 1.08 -1.67 -4.07
N ALA A 59 2.09 -0.78 -4.03
CA ALA A 59 3.24 -0.84 -4.94
C ALA A 59 3.96 -2.18 -4.86
N ALA A 60 4.16 -2.73 -3.65
CA ALA A 60 4.75 -4.04 -3.42
C ALA A 60 3.96 -5.19 -4.10
N LEU A 61 2.65 -5.07 -4.22
CA LEU A 61 1.84 -6.03 -4.97
C LEU A 61 2.11 -5.95 -6.47
N VAL A 62 2.19 -4.72 -7.00
CA VAL A 62 2.49 -4.50 -8.43
C VAL A 62 3.89 -5.04 -8.77
N GLU A 63 4.88 -4.76 -7.95
CA GLU A 63 6.25 -5.29 -8.11
C GLU A 63 6.26 -6.81 -8.09
N ARG A 64 5.55 -7.43 -7.16
CA ARG A 64 5.46 -8.88 -7.05
C ARG A 64 4.74 -9.53 -8.24
N ILE A 65 3.69 -8.91 -8.78
CA ILE A 65 3.03 -9.37 -10.00
C ILE A 65 3.97 -9.29 -11.20
N VAL A 66 4.80 -8.25 -11.28
CA VAL A 66 5.75 -8.05 -12.38
C VAL A 66 6.93 -9.02 -12.27
N SER A 67 7.45 -9.30 -11.05
CA SER A 67 8.62 -10.17 -10.84
C SER A 67 8.25 -11.66 -10.90
N ASP A 68 7.19 -12.06 -10.24
CA ASP A 68 6.84 -13.46 -9.99
C ASP A 68 5.66 -13.95 -10.84
N GLY A 69 5.05 -13.05 -11.62
CA GLY A 69 3.82 -13.30 -12.35
C GLY A 69 2.58 -13.17 -11.46
N LEU A 70 1.40 -13.37 -12.04
CA LEU A 70 0.15 -13.39 -11.30
C LEU A 70 0.23 -14.47 -10.21
N LEU A 71 0.00 -14.08 -8.96
CA LEU A 71 -0.04 -14.97 -7.80
C LEU A 71 -1.22 -15.95 -7.95
N SER A 72 -1.05 -16.98 -8.76
CA SER A 72 -2.01 -18.05 -8.93
C SER A 72 -1.92 -18.99 -7.73
N GLY A 73 -2.79 -18.79 -6.75
CA GLY A 73 -2.91 -19.60 -5.55
C GLY A 73 -2.72 -18.77 -4.28
N GLY A 74 -3.48 -19.11 -3.23
CA GLY A 74 -3.34 -18.44 -1.92
C GLY A 74 -2.13 -19.01 -1.17
N GLU A 75 -1.31 -18.15 -0.58
CA GLU A 75 -0.19 -18.51 0.29
C GLU A 75 -0.58 -18.38 1.76
N ARG A 76 -0.21 -19.35 2.57
CA ARG A 76 -0.30 -19.20 4.03
C ARG A 76 0.82 -18.31 4.54
N ARG A 77 0.42 -17.24 5.22
CA ARG A 77 1.34 -16.27 5.81
C ARG A 77 0.94 -15.92 7.22
N GLU A 78 1.92 -15.71 8.06
CA GLU A 78 1.71 -15.10 9.36
C GLU A 78 1.80 -13.60 9.23
N VAL A 79 0.75 -12.89 9.63
CA VAL A 79 0.57 -11.46 9.42
C VAL A 79 0.01 -10.80 10.65
N THR A 80 0.10 -9.47 10.70
CA THR A 80 -0.72 -8.66 11.61
C THR A 80 -1.76 -7.90 10.81
N VAL A 81 -3.00 -8.01 11.24
CA VAL A 81 -4.15 -7.32 10.65
C VAL A 81 -4.55 -6.17 11.57
N LEU A 82 -4.75 -5.00 10.98
CA LEU A 82 -5.21 -3.80 11.66
C LEU A 82 -6.50 -3.33 11.00
N PHE A 83 -7.56 -3.18 11.82
CA PHE A 83 -8.77 -2.47 11.45
C PHE A 83 -8.81 -1.14 12.17
N ALA A 84 -9.20 -0.09 11.46
CA ALA A 84 -9.46 1.23 12.04
C ALA A 84 -10.80 1.74 11.52
N ASP A 85 -11.61 2.37 12.38
CA ASP A 85 -12.94 2.90 12.05
C ASP A 85 -13.17 4.23 12.75
N ILE A 86 -13.83 5.19 12.08
CA ILE A 86 -14.10 6.50 12.66
C ILE A 86 -15.29 6.38 13.64
N ARG A 87 -15.16 6.97 14.80
CA ARG A 87 -16.22 6.94 15.81
C ARG A 87 -17.39 7.85 15.45
N GLY A 88 -18.58 7.25 15.34
CA GLY A 88 -19.81 7.99 15.15
C GLY A 88 -19.89 8.75 13.82
N PHE A 89 -19.13 8.31 12.81
CA PHE A 89 -19.04 8.99 11.52
C PHE A 89 -20.41 9.16 10.85
N THR A 90 -21.27 8.16 10.89
CA THR A 90 -22.63 8.24 10.32
C THR A 90 -23.40 9.45 10.87
N HIS A 91 -23.41 9.63 12.19
CA HIS A 91 -24.10 10.74 12.82
C HIS A 91 -23.40 12.09 12.53
N LEU A 92 -22.07 12.09 12.49
CA LEU A 92 -21.28 13.28 12.19
C LEU A 92 -21.50 13.76 10.75
N SER A 93 -21.64 12.85 9.80
CA SER A 93 -21.81 13.15 8.38
C SER A 93 -23.22 13.62 8.01
N GLU A 94 -24.25 13.26 8.78
CA GLU A 94 -25.64 13.65 8.53
C GLU A 94 -25.86 15.17 8.53
N GLY A 95 -25.05 15.93 9.26
CA GLY A 95 -25.16 17.39 9.39
C GLY A 95 -24.25 18.19 8.45
N LEU A 96 -23.46 17.52 7.59
CA LEU A 96 -22.45 18.17 6.74
C LEU A 96 -22.82 18.12 5.24
N ASP A 97 -22.31 19.09 4.47
CA ASP A 97 -22.36 19.00 3.02
C ASP A 97 -21.61 17.77 2.49
N PRO A 98 -22.16 17.01 1.54
CA PRO A 98 -21.52 15.80 1.01
C PRO A 98 -20.10 16.02 0.48
N GLY A 99 -19.83 17.18 -0.12
CA GLY A 99 -18.48 17.54 -0.59
C GLY A 99 -17.50 17.69 0.55
N VAL A 100 -17.93 18.29 1.67
CA VAL A 100 -17.12 18.43 2.89
C VAL A 100 -16.85 17.06 3.52
N VAL A 101 -17.83 16.17 3.55
CA VAL A 101 -17.68 14.80 4.05
C VAL A 101 -16.60 14.04 3.27
N ILE A 102 -16.66 14.10 1.94
CA ILE A 102 -15.67 13.46 1.05
C ILE A 102 -14.27 14.06 1.28
N GLU A 103 -14.16 15.37 1.41
CA GLU A 103 -12.89 16.05 1.66
C GLU A 103 -12.30 15.64 3.02
N MET A 104 -13.11 15.57 4.06
CA MET A 104 -12.69 15.10 5.39
C MET A 104 -12.23 13.65 5.35
N LEU A 105 -12.96 12.75 4.69
CA LEU A 105 -12.56 11.36 4.53
C LEU A 105 -11.25 11.22 3.75
N ASN A 106 -11.11 11.94 2.65
CA ASN A 106 -9.90 11.91 1.84
C ASN A 106 -8.67 12.38 2.65
N GLY A 107 -8.83 13.45 3.44
CA GLY A 107 -7.79 13.93 4.35
C GLY A 107 -7.44 12.90 5.42
N TYR A 108 -8.42 12.29 6.06
CA TYR A 108 -8.23 11.21 7.03
C TYR A 108 -7.51 10.02 6.41
N PHE A 109 -7.98 9.50 5.28
CA PHE A 109 -7.36 8.36 4.62
C PHE A 109 -5.93 8.65 4.16
N LEU A 110 -5.64 9.87 3.71
CA LEU A 110 -4.28 10.27 3.35
C LEU A 110 -3.34 10.19 4.56
N GLN A 111 -3.74 10.73 5.71
CA GLN A 111 -2.93 10.69 6.93
C GLN A 111 -2.72 9.25 7.40
N MET A 112 -3.80 8.48 7.51
CA MET A 112 -3.76 7.09 8.01
C MET A 112 -2.95 6.18 7.06
N SER A 113 -3.22 6.23 5.76
CA SER A 113 -2.52 5.39 4.79
C SER A 113 -1.02 5.73 4.67
N THR A 114 -0.66 7.01 4.81
CA THR A 114 0.74 7.43 4.83
C THR A 114 1.46 6.88 6.05
N THR A 115 0.83 6.95 7.22
CA THR A 115 1.38 6.42 8.48
C THR A 115 1.51 4.89 8.43
N ILE A 116 0.49 4.18 7.95
CA ILE A 116 0.55 2.72 7.78
C ILE A 116 1.73 2.32 6.89
N ARG A 117 1.91 2.99 5.75
CA ARG A 117 3.02 2.71 4.82
C ARG A 117 4.40 3.01 5.41
N SER A 118 4.55 4.06 6.22
CA SER A 118 5.84 4.38 6.87
C SER A 118 6.31 3.31 7.86
N HIS A 119 5.39 2.44 8.31
CA HIS A 119 5.66 1.27 9.15
C HIS A 119 5.52 -0.06 8.38
N HIS A 120 5.83 -0.09 7.09
CA HIS A 120 5.80 -1.31 6.24
C HIS A 120 4.42 -2.00 6.18
N GLY A 121 3.33 -1.28 6.49
CA GLY A 121 1.97 -1.77 6.37
C GLY A 121 1.37 -1.46 4.99
N HIS A 122 0.41 -2.28 4.59
CA HIS A 122 -0.33 -2.11 3.34
C HIS A 122 -1.82 -1.97 3.62
N VAL A 123 -2.41 -0.87 3.16
CA VAL A 123 -3.87 -0.72 3.15
C VAL A 123 -4.43 -1.62 2.06
N LEU A 124 -5.24 -2.59 2.45
CA LEU A 124 -5.87 -3.53 1.51
C LEU A 124 -7.23 -3.02 1.05
N ARG A 125 -8.01 -2.42 1.97
CA ARG A 125 -9.38 -2.01 1.66
C ARG A 125 -9.79 -0.80 2.49
N LEU A 126 -10.53 0.11 1.83
CA LEU A 126 -11.31 1.15 2.48
C LEU A 126 -12.78 0.72 2.48
N MET A 127 -13.45 0.79 3.63
CA MET A 127 -14.81 0.30 3.85
C MET A 127 -15.66 1.39 4.49
N GLY A 128 -16.26 2.26 3.65
CA GLY A 128 -16.92 3.45 4.16
C GLY A 128 -15.91 4.39 4.82
N ASP A 129 -15.97 4.54 6.12
CA ASP A 129 -15.03 5.29 6.96
C ASP A 129 -13.95 4.40 7.63
N GLY A 130 -13.99 3.10 7.37
CA GLY A 130 -13.07 2.12 7.91
C GLY A 130 -11.87 1.82 7.00
N ILE A 131 -10.79 1.36 7.62
CA ILE A 131 -9.55 0.93 6.97
C ILE A 131 -9.24 -0.50 7.40
N MET A 132 -8.96 -1.37 6.42
CA MET A 132 -8.31 -2.66 6.67
C MET A 132 -6.89 -2.60 6.14
N SER A 133 -5.93 -2.87 6.98
CA SER A 133 -4.51 -2.95 6.61
C SER A 133 -3.85 -4.21 7.16
N VAL A 134 -2.72 -4.58 6.54
CA VAL A 134 -1.98 -5.78 6.87
C VAL A 134 -0.48 -5.49 6.88
N PHE A 135 0.23 -6.17 7.76
CA PHE A 135 1.68 -6.11 7.91
C PHE A 135 2.26 -7.52 7.74
N GLY A 136 3.29 -7.67 6.90
CA GLY A 136 3.96 -8.95 6.63
C GLY A 136 3.30 -9.83 5.57
N ALA A 137 2.26 -9.39 4.86
CA ALA A 137 1.57 -10.20 3.85
C ALA A 137 2.26 -10.22 2.49
N LEU A 138 2.78 -9.08 2.04
CA LEU A 138 3.42 -8.93 0.72
C LEU A 138 4.91 -9.24 0.80
N GLU A 139 5.58 -8.73 1.81
CA GLU A 139 6.99 -8.96 2.09
C GLU A 139 7.13 -9.68 3.43
N GLY A 140 8.03 -10.65 3.52
CA GLY A 140 8.31 -11.30 4.79
C GLY A 140 8.95 -10.29 5.75
N ASN A 141 8.19 -9.90 6.78
CA ASN A 141 8.65 -8.94 7.78
C ASN A 141 8.54 -9.56 9.17
N PRO A 142 9.65 -9.93 9.83
CA PRO A 142 9.61 -10.51 11.15
C PRO A 142 9.13 -9.54 12.25
N TRP A 143 9.11 -8.23 11.96
CA TRP A 143 8.69 -7.17 12.87
C TRP A 143 7.24 -6.73 12.64
N HIS A 144 6.47 -7.43 11.82
CA HIS A 144 5.10 -7.06 11.43
C HIS A 144 4.16 -6.76 12.60
N VAL A 145 4.36 -7.38 13.76
CA VAL A 145 3.55 -7.14 14.97
C VAL A 145 3.93 -5.79 15.61
N GLN A 146 5.22 -5.52 15.72
CA GLN A 146 5.74 -4.27 16.27
C GLN A 146 5.37 -3.09 15.36
N ASP A 147 5.60 -3.22 14.06
CA ASP A 147 5.29 -2.20 13.05
C ASP A 147 3.80 -1.83 13.08
N ALA A 148 2.91 -2.80 13.25
CA ALA A 148 1.47 -2.54 13.34
C ALA A 148 1.09 -1.72 14.57
N VAL A 149 1.72 -1.95 15.71
CA VAL A 149 1.45 -1.20 16.94
C VAL A 149 2.08 0.19 16.89
N GLU A 150 3.29 0.32 16.37
CA GLU A 150 3.93 1.63 16.14
C GLU A 150 3.12 2.46 15.14
N ALA A 151 2.65 1.84 14.04
CA ALA A 151 1.74 2.49 13.10
C ALA A 151 0.48 3.01 13.79
N ALA A 152 -0.16 2.22 14.65
CA ALA A 152 -1.37 2.63 15.35
C ALA A 152 -1.13 3.82 16.31
N LEU A 153 0.01 3.85 16.99
CA LEU A 153 0.40 4.97 17.84
C LEU A 153 0.64 6.25 17.02
N ASP A 154 1.34 6.13 15.91
CA ASP A 154 1.60 7.26 15.01
C ASP A 154 0.33 7.70 14.26
N MET A 155 -0.60 6.79 13.94
CA MET A 155 -1.93 7.14 13.43
C MET A 155 -2.70 7.99 14.45
N ARG A 156 -2.63 7.68 15.75
CA ARG A 156 -3.24 8.50 16.81
C ARG A 156 -2.65 9.90 16.82
N ALA A 157 -1.33 10.03 16.73
CA ALA A 157 -0.67 11.32 16.66
C ALA A 157 -1.01 12.09 15.37
N ALA A 158 -1.08 11.40 14.23
CA ALA A 158 -1.47 11.99 12.95
C ALA A 158 -2.92 12.47 12.95
N LEU A 159 -3.84 11.72 13.56
CA LEU A 159 -5.23 12.14 13.74
C LEU A 159 -5.33 13.40 14.59
N GLY A 160 -4.54 13.51 15.67
CA GLY A 160 -4.47 14.72 16.48
C GLY A 160 -4.11 15.97 15.65
N ARG A 161 -3.05 15.87 14.84
CA ARG A 161 -2.66 16.97 13.93
C ARG A 161 -3.71 17.27 12.88
N TYR A 162 -4.36 16.26 12.34
CA TYR A 162 -5.43 16.45 11.37
C TYR A 162 -6.65 17.12 12.00
N ASN A 163 -7.00 16.79 13.23
CA ASN A 163 -8.07 17.42 13.99
C ASN A 163 -7.82 18.90 14.26
N GLU A 164 -6.56 19.32 14.47
CA GLU A 164 -6.20 20.75 14.55
C GLU A 164 -6.54 21.47 13.24
N THR A 165 -6.28 20.82 12.09
CA THR A 165 -6.63 21.36 10.77
C THR A 165 -8.14 21.45 10.57
N LEU A 166 -8.90 20.43 10.99
CA LEU A 166 -10.36 20.43 10.93
C LEU A 166 -10.94 21.53 11.82
N HIS A 167 -10.43 21.66 13.05
CA HIS A 167 -10.87 22.67 14.00
C HIS A 167 -10.64 24.10 13.46
N ALA A 168 -9.49 24.37 12.86
CA ALA A 168 -9.18 25.66 12.24
C ALA A 168 -10.13 26.03 11.11
N ARG A 169 -10.80 25.03 10.50
CA ARG A 169 -11.81 25.18 9.44
C ARG A 169 -13.25 25.20 9.99
N GLY A 170 -13.44 25.13 11.31
CA GLY A 170 -14.76 25.03 11.95
C GLY A 170 -15.46 23.70 11.70
N LEU A 171 -14.71 22.64 11.36
CA LEU A 171 -15.22 21.30 11.12
C LEU A 171 -15.11 20.43 12.39
N PRO A 172 -15.99 19.41 12.54
CA PRO A 172 -15.93 18.52 13.68
C PRO A 172 -14.65 17.68 13.69
N GLN A 173 -14.15 17.42 14.90
CA GLN A 173 -13.00 16.56 15.11
C GLN A 173 -13.41 15.09 14.98
N LEU A 174 -12.49 14.28 14.46
CA LEU A 174 -12.66 12.84 14.30
C LEU A 174 -12.02 12.09 15.47
N GLY A 175 -12.68 11.04 15.91
CA GLY A 175 -12.09 10.00 16.74
C GLY A 175 -12.06 8.68 16.00
N PHE A 176 -11.23 7.74 16.42
CA PHE A 176 -11.20 6.41 15.84
C PHE A 176 -11.16 5.29 16.88
N GLY A 177 -11.45 4.05 16.45
CA GLY A 177 -11.08 2.81 17.11
C GLY A 177 -10.12 2.01 16.24
N ILE A 178 -9.07 1.45 16.82
CA ILE A 178 -8.13 0.55 16.14
C ILE A 178 -8.09 -0.79 16.84
N GLY A 179 -8.33 -1.87 16.09
CA GLY A 179 -8.20 -3.26 16.54
C GLY A 179 -7.08 -3.98 15.81
N ILE A 180 -6.17 -4.62 16.57
CA ILE A 180 -5.00 -5.31 16.02
C ILE A 180 -4.97 -6.76 16.50
N HIS A 181 -4.78 -7.68 15.55
CA HIS A 181 -4.57 -9.10 15.83
C HIS A 181 -3.51 -9.68 14.88
N CYS A 182 -2.74 -10.65 15.34
CA CYS A 182 -1.77 -11.38 14.51
C CYS A 182 -2.13 -12.86 14.43
N GLY A 183 -1.88 -13.45 13.27
CA GLY A 183 -2.14 -14.87 13.05
C GLY A 183 -1.96 -15.28 11.59
N THR A 184 -2.18 -16.58 11.35
CA THR A 184 -2.06 -17.14 10.01
C THR A 184 -3.29 -16.80 9.15
N VAL A 185 -3.02 -16.33 7.94
CA VAL A 185 -4.02 -16.06 6.91
C VAL A 185 -3.64 -16.76 5.60
N VAL A 186 -4.58 -16.82 4.68
CA VAL A 186 -4.31 -17.09 3.27
C VAL A 186 -4.29 -15.75 2.55
N ALA A 187 -3.14 -15.40 1.97
CA ALA A 187 -2.94 -14.19 1.19
C ALA A 187 -2.91 -14.52 -0.30
N GLY A 188 -3.64 -13.80 -1.12
CA GLY A 188 -3.69 -14.05 -2.57
C GLY A 188 -4.67 -13.16 -3.31
N LEU A 189 -4.68 -13.33 -4.64
CA LEU A 189 -5.67 -12.70 -5.52
C LEU A 189 -6.98 -13.49 -5.47
N VAL A 190 -8.07 -12.80 -5.26
CA VAL A 190 -9.44 -13.37 -5.20
C VAL A 190 -10.33 -12.59 -6.14
N GLY A 191 -11.11 -13.30 -6.94
CA GLY A 191 -12.04 -12.70 -7.89
C GLY A 191 -12.22 -13.53 -9.13
N SER A 192 -12.66 -12.90 -10.20
CA SER A 192 -12.80 -13.47 -11.55
C SER A 192 -11.69 -12.97 -12.47
N ASP A 193 -11.68 -13.48 -13.71
CA ASP A 193 -10.75 -12.99 -14.75
C ASP A 193 -10.94 -11.50 -15.08
N GLU A 194 -12.13 -10.95 -14.83
CA GLU A 194 -12.45 -9.56 -15.10
C GLU A 194 -12.14 -8.61 -13.92
N MET A 195 -12.15 -9.15 -12.68
CA MET A 195 -11.92 -8.35 -11.47
C MET A 195 -11.25 -9.21 -10.40
N GLN A 196 -10.02 -8.86 -10.09
CA GLN A 196 -9.23 -9.49 -9.03
C GLN A 196 -8.79 -8.46 -8.00
N GLU A 197 -8.84 -8.87 -6.73
CA GLU A 197 -8.39 -8.07 -5.60
C GLU A 197 -7.41 -8.90 -4.76
N PHE A 198 -6.27 -8.31 -4.43
CA PHE A 198 -5.38 -8.93 -3.45
C PHE A 198 -5.98 -8.75 -2.05
N THR A 199 -6.14 -9.85 -1.35
CA THR A 199 -6.71 -9.84 0.00
C THR A 199 -6.11 -10.92 0.87
N VAL A 200 -6.37 -10.83 2.17
CA VAL A 200 -6.05 -11.85 3.16
C VAL A 200 -7.33 -12.42 3.74
N MET A 201 -7.38 -13.74 3.87
CA MET A 201 -8.54 -14.46 4.39
C MET A 201 -8.12 -15.38 5.54
N GLY A 202 -8.95 -15.44 6.57
CA GLY A 202 -8.73 -16.30 7.73
C GLY A 202 -9.40 -15.77 8.99
N ASP A 203 -9.37 -16.59 10.03
CA ASP A 203 -9.94 -16.24 11.33
C ASP A 203 -9.29 -14.99 11.94
N ALA A 204 -8.00 -14.79 11.70
CA ALA A 204 -7.26 -13.61 12.18
C ALA A 204 -7.87 -12.28 11.69
N VAL A 205 -8.38 -12.23 10.46
CA VAL A 205 -9.06 -11.05 9.92
C VAL A 205 -10.34 -10.75 10.70
N ASN A 206 -11.14 -11.78 10.97
CA ASN A 206 -12.39 -11.65 11.71
C ASN A 206 -12.16 -11.24 13.16
N ILE A 207 -11.09 -11.76 13.80
CA ILE A 207 -10.73 -11.38 15.17
C ILE A 207 -10.32 -9.90 15.20
N ALA A 208 -9.44 -9.45 14.32
CA ALA A 208 -9.00 -8.05 14.27
C ALA A 208 -10.18 -7.07 14.14
N SER A 209 -11.13 -7.37 13.24
CA SER A 209 -12.36 -6.58 13.08
C SER A 209 -13.21 -6.53 14.34
N ARG A 210 -13.34 -7.66 15.07
CA ARG A 210 -14.09 -7.69 16.32
C ARG A 210 -13.36 -6.96 17.45
N VAL A 211 -12.05 -7.01 17.48
CA VAL A 211 -11.22 -6.25 18.43
C VAL A 211 -11.40 -4.75 18.21
N GLU A 212 -11.46 -4.30 16.94
CA GLU A 212 -11.79 -2.92 16.63
C GLU A 212 -13.15 -2.53 17.25
N ALA A 213 -14.20 -3.32 17.02
CA ALA A 213 -15.53 -3.04 17.56
C ALA A 213 -15.57 -2.96 19.10
N LEU A 214 -14.69 -3.70 19.82
CA LEU A 214 -14.55 -3.62 21.27
C LEU A 214 -13.96 -2.29 21.75
N THR A 215 -13.30 -1.51 20.89
CA THR A 215 -12.76 -0.20 21.25
C THR A 215 -13.84 0.75 21.79
N ARG A 216 -15.06 0.64 21.25
CA ARG A 216 -16.22 1.42 21.72
C ARG A 216 -16.64 0.99 23.13
N GLN A 217 -16.68 -0.31 23.40
CA GLN A 217 -17.07 -0.86 24.70
C GLN A 217 -16.07 -0.48 25.79
N PHE A 218 -14.78 -0.54 25.50
CA PHE A 218 -13.72 -0.26 26.48
C PHE A 218 -13.26 1.20 26.50
N GLN A 219 -13.85 2.05 25.66
CA GLN A 219 -13.46 3.47 25.50
C GLN A 219 -11.94 3.63 25.27
N ALA A 220 -11.37 2.72 24.49
CA ALA A 220 -9.94 2.68 24.17
C ALA A 220 -9.74 2.97 22.69
N ASP A 221 -8.76 3.81 22.33
CA ASP A 221 -8.52 4.13 20.93
C ASP A 221 -7.83 2.98 20.18
N ILE A 222 -6.96 2.22 20.89
CA ILE A 222 -6.19 1.14 20.29
C ILE A 222 -6.31 -0.08 21.19
N LEU A 223 -6.80 -1.18 20.64
CA LEU A 223 -6.86 -2.49 21.29
C LEU A 223 -6.03 -3.51 20.51
N VAL A 224 -5.27 -4.30 21.23
CA VAL A 224 -4.53 -5.45 20.69
C VAL A 224 -4.95 -6.72 21.42
N THR A 225 -4.86 -7.86 20.77
CA THR A 225 -5.10 -9.16 21.40
C THR A 225 -3.92 -9.63 22.25
N ASP A 226 -4.14 -10.65 23.08
CA ASP A 226 -3.10 -11.26 23.89
C ASP A 226 -1.97 -11.88 23.04
N GLU A 227 -2.30 -12.41 21.85
CA GLU A 227 -1.32 -12.91 20.87
C GLU A 227 -0.38 -11.80 20.38
N VAL A 228 -0.91 -10.60 20.12
CA VAL A 228 -0.09 -9.43 19.77
C VAL A 228 0.76 -9.02 20.96
N ARG A 229 0.16 -8.89 22.16
CA ARG A 229 0.85 -8.49 23.39
C ARG A 229 2.03 -9.41 23.72
N SER A 230 1.85 -10.72 23.57
CA SER A 230 2.88 -11.72 23.89
C SER A 230 4.15 -11.63 23.01
N ARG A 231 4.04 -11.03 21.81
CA ARG A 231 5.14 -10.85 20.85
C ARG A 231 5.89 -9.53 20.99
N LEU A 232 5.37 -8.59 21.77
CA LEU A 232 5.89 -7.21 21.84
C LEU A 232 6.88 -6.96 22.98
N GLY A 233 6.99 -7.88 23.93
CA GLY A 233 7.79 -7.66 25.14
C GLY A 233 7.25 -6.49 25.99
N GLU A 234 8.14 -5.76 26.68
CA GLU A 234 7.77 -4.69 27.61
C GLU A 234 7.90 -3.27 27.00
N ARG A 235 8.13 -3.18 25.69
CA ARG A 235 8.38 -1.90 25.01
C ARG A 235 7.19 -0.94 25.06
N PHE A 236 5.96 -1.48 25.08
CA PHE A 236 4.73 -0.70 25.03
C PHE A 236 4.00 -0.74 26.36
N ARG A 237 3.51 0.41 26.81
CA ARG A 237 2.64 0.50 27.98
C ARG A 237 1.23 0.09 27.59
N MET A 238 0.75 -0.98 28.22
CA MET A 238 -0.57 -1.53 27.92
C MET A 238 -1.37 -1.80 29.19
N SER A 239 -2.69 -1.66 29.10
CA SER A 239 -3.63 -1.99 30.16
C SER A 239 -4.54 -3.14 29.74
N ARG A 240 -4.56 -4.19 30.56
CA ARG A 240 -5.38 -5.39 30.31
C ARG A 240 -6.86 -5.06 30.43
N GLN A 241 -7.65 -5.51 29.46
CA GLN A 241 -9.12 -5.38 29.47
C GLN A 241 -9.78 -6.68 29.94
N PRO A 242 -11.01 -6.62 30.43
CA PRO A 242 -11.79 -7.81 30.75
C PRO A 242 -11.92 -8.74 29.54
N ALA A 243 -11.92 -10.05 29.79
CA ALA A 243 -12.16 -11.03 28.75
C ALA A 243 -13.60 -10.95 28.23
N VAL A 244 -13.78 -10.96 26.90
CA VAL A 244 -15.08 -10.84 26.24
C VAL A 244 -15.30 -11.99 25.28
N ALA A 245 -16.49 -12.59 25.34
CA ALA A 245 -16.91 -13.57 24.34
C ALA A 245 -17.17 -12.88 23.00
N ILE A 246 -16.52 -13.37 21.94
CA ILE A 246 -16.75 -12.90 20.57
C ILE A 246 -17.39 -14.00 19.73
N LYS A 247 -18.23 -13.61 18.78
CA LYS A 247 -18.92 -14.56 17.90
C LYS A 247 -17.90 -15.45 17.17
N GLY A 248 -18.11 -16.77 17.17
CA GLY A 248 -17.26 -17.74 16.47
C GLY A 248 -15.98 -18.14 17.19
N LYS A 249 -15.78 -17.72 18.44
CA LYS A 249 -14.74 -18.26 19.33
C LYS A 249 -15.40 -19.01 20.50
N SER A 250 -14.84 -20.17 20.82
CA SER A 250 -15.28 -20.97 21.98
C SER A 250 -14.80 -20.42 23.31
N LEU A 251 -13.68 -19.70 23.30
CA LEU A 251 -13.12 -19.05 24.48
C LEU A 251 -13.20 -17.54 24.35
N PRO A 252 -13.46 -16.84 25.48
CA PRO A 252 -13.39 -15.38 25.53
C PRO A 252 -11.98 -14.90 25.15
N ILE A 253 -11.88 -13.78 24.44
CA ILE A 253 -10.60 -13.15 24.12
C ILE A 253 -10.24 -12.11 25.18
N VAL A 254 -8.96 -12.02 25.47
CA VAL A 254 -8.37 -10.95 26.26
C VAL A 254 -7.77 -9.93 25.33
N THR A 255 -8.06 -8.66 25.58
CA THR A 255 -7.48 -7.54 24.83
C THR A 255 -6.70 -6.61 25.75
N TRP A 256 -5.86 -5.80 25.18
CA TRP A 256 -5.03 -4.83 25.87
C TRP A 256 -5.16 -3.47 25.21
N SER A 257 -5.44 -2.42 25.97
CA SER A 257 -5.38 -1.07 25.42
C SER A 257 -3.95 -0.56 25.39
N VAL A 258 -3.54 -0.01 24.25
CA VAL A 258 -2.20 0.55 24.05
C VAL A 258 -2.20 2.01 24.47
N LEU A 259 -1.39 2.34 25.48
CA LEU A 259 -1.33 3.69 26.07
C LEU A 259 -0.23 4.54 25.42
N SER A 260 0.97 3.97 25.28
CA SER A 260 2.16 4.60 24.67
C SER A 260 3.19 3.54 24.31
#